data_3b382ff514a3bffd2e3482889849584b
#
_entry.id   3b382ff514a3bffd2e3482889849584b
#
_cell.length_a   1.000
_cell.length_b   1.000
_cell.length_c   1.000
_cell.angle_alpha   90.00
_cell.angle_beta   90.00
_cell.angle_gamma   90.00
#
_symmetry.space_group_name_H-M   'P 1'
#
loop_
_entity.id
_entity.type
_entity.pdbx_description
1 polymer ?
#
loop_
_entity_poly.entity_id
_entity_poly.type
_entity_poly.pdbx_seq_one_letter_code
_entity_poly.pdbx_strand_id
1 'polypeptide(L)'
;MHQLPLFPPTVVLTDGRLRGPLPEESPVVVSNGVGVDSAAMLVELRRLNIIPDAIVTALVGQGAYGNEHGRFYDYLPILENWLAAAAFPAPTYVWYEMKRTPRYFLYRSLAGNCLANRTLPSISFRRHHSCSLKYKGAEIDRWVRGQYGDAPCYRLVGYDLSEQYRAARFAAKAPAKGPRARDVYVHPLQLLGLDRTDCERLIAAAGLPSPGLSSCFFCAAMRPEEVDDLTAAELWVIVILEAHAQIKLRQIRGLWGHGERMTEYILRQGLLPAPLVAEVWAKWSAAARPPALRDNPDAVADEVLFAEVKQLVALTPERTGSG
;
A
#
# COMPACT_ATOMS: atom_id res chain seq x y z
N MET A 1 19.98 -26.06 -10.68
CA MET A 1 19.35 -24.90 -10.03
C MET A 1 19.50 -25.09 -8.53
N HIS A 2 20.47 -24.39 -7.91
CA HIS A 2 20.56 -24.38 -6.45
C HIS A 2 19.38 -23.56 -5.92
N GLN A 3 18.40 -24.21 -5.31
CA GLN A 3 17.44 -23.54 -4.45
C GLN A 3 18.25 -22.92 -3.29
N LEU A 4 18.43 -21.62 -3.32
CA LEU A 4 18.85 -20.89 -2.12
C LEU A 4 17.79 -21.15 -1.06
N PRO A 5 18.14 -21.52 0.18
CA PRO A 5 17.17 -21.66 1.24
C PRO A 5 16.47 -20.31 1.41
N LEU A 6 15.15 -20.31 1.21
CA LEU A 6 14.29 -19.13 1.30
C LEU A 6 14.29 -18.49 2.69
N PHE A 7 14.82 -19.20 3.67
CA PHE A 7 14.91 -18.78 5.08
C PHE A 7 16.30 -19.09 5.62
N PRO A 8 16.82 -18.25 6.52
CA PRO A 8 17.93 -18.71 7.34
C PRO A 8 17.48 -20.01 8.04
N PRO A 9 18.28 -21.07 8.01
CA PRO A 9 17.89 -22.43 8.42
C PRO A 9 17.55 -22.58 9.91
N THR A 10 17.28 -21.50 10.62
CA THR A 10 17.27 -21.46 12.09
C THR A 10 16.11 -20.68 12.71
N VAL A 11 15.12 -20.20 11.94
CA VAL A 11 13.93 -19.56 12.56
C VAL A 11 12.84 -20.60 12.75
N VAL A 12 12.40 -20.77 14.01
CA VAL A 12 11.34 -21.69 14.40
C VAL A 12 10.25 -20.92 15.15
N LEU A 13 9.01 -21.16 14.75
CA LEU A 13 7.83 -20.69 15.46
C LEU A 13 7.28 -21.83 16.28
N THR A 14 7.28 -21.66 17.58
CA THR A 14 6.71 -22.62 18.53
C THR A 14 5.75 -21.91 19.47
N ASP A 15 5.00 -22.66 20.26
CA ASP A 15 4.05 -22.08 21.22
C ASP A 15 4.75 -21.09 22.17
N GLY A 16 4.31 -19.85 22.11
CA GLY A 16 4.82 -18.73 22.89
C GLY A 16 6.17 -18.16 22.47
N ARG A 17 6.86 -18.71 21.42
CA ARG A 17 8.22 -18.29 21.10
C ARG A 17 8.55 -18.26 19.61
N LEU A 18 9.29 -17.19 19.24
CA LEU A 18 10.03 -17.12 17.99
C LEU A 18 11.51 -17.32 18.34
N ARG A 19 12.14 -18.37 17.82
CA ARG A 19 13.55 -18.66 18.00
C ARG A 19 14.29 -18.57 16.68
N GLY A 20 15.48 -17.98 16.70
CA GLY A 20 16.29 -17.79 15.51
C GLY A 20 17.69 -17.32 15.85
N PRO A 21 18.41 -16.73 14.90
CA PRO A 21 19.82 -16.33 15.07
C PRO A 21 20.02 -15.10 15.97
N LEU A 22 18.96 -14.35 16.31
CA LEU A 22 19.06 -13.21 17.20
C LEU A 22 18.83 -13.63 18.65
N PRO A 23 19.31 -12.82 19.64
CA PRO A 23 18.99 -12.99 21.05
C PRO A 23 17.50 -13.13 21.31
N GLU A 24 17.11 -13.85 22.37
CA GLU A 24 15.69 -14.13 22.69
C GLU A 24 14.91 -12.85 23.01
N GLU A 25 15.58 -11.84 23.55
CA GLU A 25 15.03 -10.53 23.86
C GLU A 25 14.97 -9.56 22.66
N SER A 26 15.37 -10.01 21.46
CA SER A 26 15.33 -9.14 20.27
C SER A 26 13.91 -8.80 19.88
N PRO A 27 13.60 -7.52 19.58
CA PRO A 27 12.25 -7.09 19.27
C PRO A 27 11.65 -7.84 18.08
N VAL A 28 10.38 -8.21 18.21
CA VAL A 28 9.54 -8.83 17.18
C VAL A 28 8.58 -7.78 16.62
N VAL A 29 8.81 -7.37 15.38
CA VAL A 29 8.03 -6.31 14.74
C VAL A 29 7.25 -6.86 13.56
N VAL A 30 5.92 -6.72 13.60
CA VAL A 30 5.04 -7.09 12.50
C VAL A 30 4.89 -5.92 11.52
N SER A 31 5.20 -6.15 10.25
CA SER A 31 4.86 -5.25 9.15
C SER A 31 3.45 -5.59 8.66
N ASN A 32 2.45 -4.82 9.11
CA ASN A 32 1.05 -5.09 8.82
C ASN A 32 0.60 -4.34 7.56
N GLY A 33 0.23 -5.08 6.53
CA GLY A 33 -0.31 -4.54 5.27
C GLY A 33 -1.83 -4.40 5.25
N VAL A 34 -2.53 -4.85 6.30
CA VAL A 34 -4.00 -4.88 6.41
C VAL A 34 -4.68 -5.66 5.26
N GLY A 35 -3.95 -6.57 4.64
CA GLY A 35 -4.48 -7.52 3.65
C GLY A 35 -4.64 -8.91 4.25
N VAL A 36 -5.14 -9.84 3.44
CA VAL A 36 -5.42 -11.23 3.86
C VAL A 36 -4.20 -11.87 4.52
N ASP A 37 -3.03 -11.80 3.90
CA ASP A 37 -1.84 -12.48 4.42
C ASP A 37 -1.37 -11.89 5.76
N SER A 38 -1.41 -10.56 5.91
CA SER A 38 -1.04 -9.93 7.17
C SER A 38 -2.05 -10.22 8.29
N ALA A 39 -3.36 -10.27 7.97
CA ALA A 39 -4.39 -10.63 8.92
C ALA A 39 -4.26 -12.10 9.35
N ALA A 40 -4.08 -13.02 8.39
CA ALA A 40 -3.86 -14.44 8.68
C ALA A 40 -2.58 -14.66 9.52
N MET A 41 -1.50 -13.93 9.22
CA MET A 41 -0.28 -13.98 10.03
C MET A 41 -0.54 -13.58 11.49
N LEU A 42 -1.29 -12.51 11.72
CA LEU A 42 -1.65 -12.08 13.07
C LEU A 42 -2.51 -13.14 13.79
N VAL A 43 -3.46 -13.77 13.09
CA VAL A 43 -4.27 -14.88 13.63
C VAL A 43 -3.36 -16.05 14.02
N GLU A 44 -2.42 -16.45 13.18
CA GLU A 44 -1.48 -17.54 13.49
C GLU A 44 -0.54 -17.19 14.65
N LEU A 45 -0.03 -15.98 14.72
CA LEU A 45 0.79 -15.53 15.85
C LEU A 45 -0.01 -15.64 17.16
N ARG A 46 -1.30 -15.26 17.14
CA ARG A 46 -2.17 -15.41 18.31
C ARG A 46 -2.38 -16.89 18.67
N ARG A 47 -2.61 -17.74 17.68
CA ARG A 47 -2.76 -19.21 17.90
C ARG A 47 -1.51 -19.83 18.52
N LEU A 48 -0.34 -19.35 18.13
CA LEU A 48 0.96 -19.77 18.66
C LEU A 48 1.37 -19.05 19.94
N ASN A 49 0.51 -18.19 20.52
CA ASN A 49 0.80 -17.35 21.69
C ASN A 49 2.04 -16.44 21.50
N ILE A 50 2.41 -16.10 20.26
CA ILE A 50 3.53 -15.21 19.96
C ILE A 50 2.99 -13.78 19.91
N ILE A 51 3.30 -12.99 20.94
CA ILE A 51 2.89 -11.57 21.02
C ILE A 51 4.04 -10.73 20.49
N PRO A 52 3.84 -9.97 19.37
CA PRO A 52 4.87 -9.07 18.86
C PRO A 52 5.04 -7.86 19.78
N ASP A 53 6.24 -7.28 19.80
CA ASP A 53 6.51 -6.02 20.52
C ASP A 53 5.87 -4.82 19.84
N ALA A 54 5.68 -4.89 18.52
CA ALA A 54 5.01 -3.84 17.76
C ALA A 54 4.33 -4.38 16.49
N ILE A 55 3.22 -3.73 16.12
CA ILE A 55 2.53 -3.89 14.85
C ILE A 55 2.57 -2.55 14.14
N VAL A 56 3.23 -2.48 12.98
CA VAL A 56 3.42 -1.23 12.24
C VAL A 56 2.72 -1.30 10.89
N THR A 57 1.81 -0.35 10.66
CA THR A 57 1.04 -0.21 9.42
C THR A 57 1.45 1.07 8.71
N ALA A 58 1.97 0.95 7.49
CA ALA A 58 2.32 2.12 6.68
C ALA A 58 1.17 2.50 5.75
N LEU A 59 0.73 3.75 5.87
CA LEU A 59 -0.30 4.38 5.03
C LEU A 59 0.33 5.11 3.84
N VAL A 60 -0.30 5.06 2.68
CA VAL A 60 0.18 5.72 1.44
C VAL A 60 -0.39 7.13 1.29
N GLY A 61 -0.78 7.73 2.38
CA GLY A 61 -1.26 9.10 2.50
C GLY A 61 -1.72 9.36 3.91
N GLN A 62 -1.79 10.62 4.29
CA GLN A 62 -2.15 11.03 5.65
C GLN A 62 -3.59 11.55 5.73
N GLY A 63 -4.38 11.05 6.64
CA GLY A 63 -5.73 11.54 6.95
C GLY A 63 -6.62 11.56 5.72
N ALA A 64 -7.18 12.73 5.39
CA ALA A 64 -8.06 12.92 4.24
C ALA A 64 -7.41 12.67 2.87
N TYR A 65 -6.09 12.47 2.82
CA TYR A 65 -5.32 12.18 1.60
C TYR A 65 -4.91 10.71 1.52
N GLY A 66 -5.62 9.82 2.21
CA GLY A 66 -5.42 8.39 2.13
C GLY A 66 -5.54 7.89 0.69
N ASN A 67 -4.66 6.99 0.28
CA ASN A 67 -4.64 6.45 -1.08
C ASN A 67 -4.93 4.96 -1.14
N GLU A 68 -5.16 4.30 -0.02
CA GLU A 68 -5.62 2.93 0.02
C GLU A 68 -7.08 2.84 -0.43
N HIS A 69 -7.49 1.68 -0.92
CA HIS A 69 -8.88 1.39 -1.26
C HIS A 69 -9.80 1.58 -0.04
N GLY A 70 -11.04 2.07 -0.23
CA GLY A 70 -11.99 2.34 0.86
C GLY A 70 -12.13 1.16 1.84
N ARG A 71 -12.22 -0.06 1.34
CA ARG A 71 -12.30 -1.29 2.17
C ARG A 71 -11.15 -1.47 3.16
N PHE A 72 -9.97 -0.91 2.86
CA PHE A 72 -8.85 -0.91 3.80
C PHE A 72 -9.20 -0.12 5.06
N TYR A 73 -9.76 1.07 4.89
CA TYR A 73 -10.13 1.93 6.02
C TYR A 73 -11.32 1.37 6.81
N ASP A 74 -12.28 0.74 6.14
CA ASP A 74 -13.41 0.06 6.78
C ASP A 74 -12.97 -1.12 7.65
N TYR A 75 -11.88 -1.78 7.25
CA TYR A 75 -11.36 -2.93 7.97
C TYR A 75 -10.50 -2.55 9.19
N LEU A 76 -9.90 -1.37 9.22
CA LEU A 76 -9.01 -0.97 10.32
C LEU A 76 -9.66 -1.08 11.70
N PRO A 77 -10.84 -0.52 11.98
CA PRO A 77 -11.46 -0.61 13.31
C PRO A 77 -11.83 -2.06 13.68
N ILE A 78 -12.16 -2.90 12.71
CA ILE A 78 -12.44 -4.32 12.94
C ILE A 78 -11.18 -5.03 13.41
N LEU A 79 -10.06 -4.81 12.71
CA LEU A 79 -8.77 -5.40 13.06
C LEU A 79 -8.26 -4.88 14.40
N GLU A 80 -8.37 -3.58 14.68
CA GLU A 80 -7.96 -2.98 15.95
C GLU A 80 -8.73 -3.57 17.14
N ASN A 81 -10.03 -3.72 17.02
CA ASN A 81 -10.86 -4.36 18.05
C ASN A 81 -10.45 -5.81 18.30
N TRP A 82 -10.18 -6.56 17.21
CA TRP A 82 -9.73 -7.93 17.32
C TRP A 82 -8.34 -8.02 17.99
N LEU A 83 -7.39 -7.16 17.61
CA LEU A 83 -6.05 -7.10 18.21
C LEU A 83 -6.12 -6.79 19.71
N ALA A 84 -6.97 -5.85 20.11
CA ALA A 84 -7.18 -5.53 21.52
C ALA A 84 -7.75 -6.71 22.30
N ALA A 85 -8.74 -7.41 21.75
CA ALA A 85 -9.30 -8.64 22.33
C ALA A 85 -8.28 -9.79 22.42
N ALA A 86 -7.34 -9.84 21.48
CA ALA A 86 -6.24 -10.80 21.44
C ALA A 86 -5.06 -10.43 22.36
N ALA A 87 -5.15 -9.32 23.09
CA ALA A 87 -4.06 -8.75 23.92
C ALA A 87 -2.78 -8.45 23.13
N PHE A 88 -2.91 -8.07 21.85
CA PHE A 88 -1.82 -7.59 21.02
C PHE A 88 -1.60 -6.08 21.22
N PRO A 89 -0.39 -5.56 20.95
CA PRO A 89 -0.16 -4.13 20.96
C PRO A 89 -1.03 -3.43 19.89
N ALA A 90 -1.48 -2.22 20.21
CA ALA A 90 -2.20 -1.40 19.25
C ALA A 90 -1.32 -1.11 18.02
N PRO A 91 -1.89 -1.11 16.81
CA PRO A 91 -1.12 -0.79 15.62
C PRO A 91 -0.57 0.64 15.66
N THR A 92 0.67 0.80 15.25
CA THR A 92 1.27 2.10 14.99
C THR A 92 1.15 2.42 13.51
N TYR A 93 0.58 3.59 13.18
CA TYR A 93 0.45 4.07 11.81
C TYR A 93 1.59 5.00 11.46
N VAL A 94 2.23 4.73 10.32
CA VAL A 94 3.32 5.55 9.78
C VAL A 94 3.01 5.94 8.34
N TRP A 95 3.52 7.06 7.90
CA TRP A 95 3.33 7.55 6.53
C TRP A 95 4.54 8.34 6.06
N TYR A 96 4.66 8.48 4.75
CA TYR A 96 5.72 9.28 4.16
C TYR A 96 5.45 10.76 4.36
N GLU A 97 6.41 11.44 4.98
CA GLU A 97 6.42 12.90 5.10
C GLU A 97 7.49 13.49 4.19
N MET A 98 7.07 14.28 3.22
CA MET A 98 7.99 15.02 2.40
C MET A 98 8.54 16.23 3.16
N LYS A 99 9.86 16.29 3.30
CA LYS A 99 10.51 17.52 3.76
C LYS A 99 10.42 18.57 2.67
N ARG A 100 9.90 19.75 3.03
CA ARG A 100 9.81 20.89 2.11
C ARG A 100 11.19 21.27 1.59
N THR A 101 11.27 21.48 0.28
CA THR A 101 12.45 22.03 -0.38
C THR A 101 12.02 23.11 -1.36
N PRO A 102 12.84 24.16 -1.61
CA PRO A 102 12.49 25.21 -2.59
C PRO A 102 12.33 24.70 -4.03
N ARG A 103 12.82 23.50 -4.30
CA ARG A 103 12.86 22.93 -5.66
C ARG A 103 11.63 22.12 -6.04
N TYR A 104 10.89 21.56 -5.06
CA TYR A 104 9.81 20.62 -5.31
C TYR A 104 8.53 21.05 -4.62
N PHE A 105 7.38 20.84 -5.27
CA PHE A 105 6.07 21.03 -4.64
C PHE A 105 5.89 20.07 -3.48
N LEU A 106 5.25 20.55 -2.44
CA LEU A 106 4.91 19.71 -1.29
C LEU A 106 3.79 18.73 -1.66
N TYR A 107 3.92 17.49 -1.21
CA TYR A 107 2.88 16.46 -1.30
C TYR A 107 2.94 15.54 -0.06
N ARG A 108 1.79 14.97 0.28
CA ARG A 108 1.61 14.14 1.48
C ARG A 108 1.21 12.70 1.16
N SER A 109 0.95 12.40 -0.13
CA SER A 109 0.52 11.08 -0.58
C SER A 109 1.20 10.68 -1.89
N LEU A 110 0.96 9.43 -2.32
CA LEU A 110 1.41 8.97 -3.64
C LEU A 110 0.66 9.69 -4.76
N ALA A 111 -0.65 9.96 -4.59
CA ALA A 111 -1.43 10.70 -5.58
C ALA A 111 -0.92 12.14 -5.73
N GLY A 112 -0.67 12.84 -4.61
CA GLY A 112 -0.04 14.14 -4.61
C GLY A 112 1.34 14.16 -5.27
N ASN A 113 2.15 13.12 -5.02
CA ASN A 113 3.43 12.96 -5.72
C ASN A 113 3.24 12.82 -7.24
N CYS A 114 2.28 11.99 -7.67
CA CYS A 114 1.98 11.80 -9.09
C CYS A 114 1.56 13.11 -9.75
N LEU A 115 0.70 13.88 -9.08
CA LEU A 115 0.27 15.18 -9.54
C LEU A 115 1.44 16.18 -9.63
N ALA A 116 2.18 16.37 -8.54
CA ALA A 116 3.30 17.32 -8.49
C ALA A 116 4.37 17.05 -9.55
N ASN A 117 4.65 15.80 -9.84
CA ASN A 117 5.71 15.37 -10.76
C ASN A 117 5.20 15.01 -12.16
N ARG A 118 3.89 15.04 -12.40
CA ARG A 118 3.26 14.61 -13.67
C ARG A 118 3.70 13.20 -14.07
N THR A 119 3.56 12.28 -13.16
CA THR A 119 3.96 10.88 -13.33
C THR A 119 2.89 9.94 -12.80
N LEU A 120 3.08 8.66 -13.00
CA LEU A 120 2.24 7.59 -12.46
C LEU A 120 3.05 6.76 -11.44
N PRO A 121 2.40 5.93 -10.62
CA PRO A 121 3.11 5.01 -9.74
C PRO A 121 4.14 4.17 -10.50
N SER A 122 5.28 3.89 -9.88
CA SER A 122 6.40 3.20 -10.53
C SER A 122 6.04 1.83 -11.11
N ILE A 123 5.05 1.15 -10.55
CA ILE A 123 4.56 -0.14 -11.03
C ILE A 123 3.97 -0.04 -12.45
N SER A 124 3.37 1.10 -12.83
CA SER A 124 2.84 1.35 -14.17
C SER A 124 3.92 1.26 -15.25
N PHE A 125 5.17 1.48 -14.87
CA PHE A 125 6.33 1.40 -15.77
C PHE A 125 6.97 0.01 -15.81
N ARG A 126 6.29 -1.03 -15.32
CA ARG A 126 6.82 -2.40 -15.18
C ARG A 126 8.18 -2.47 -14.48
N ARG A 127 8.53 -1.44 -13.76
CA ARG A 127 9.73 -1.40 -12.93
C ARG A 127 9.39 -1.89 -11.53
N HIS A 128 10.38 -2.01 -10.69
CA HIS A 128 10.20 -2.42 -9.31
C HIS A 128 9.10 -1.61 -8.63
N HIS A 129 8.39 -2.23 -7.69
CA HIS A 129 7.38 -1.57 -6.83
C HIS A 129 8.02 -0.49 -5.93
N SER A 130 8.71 0.49 -6.52
CA SER A 130 9.41 1.54 -5.75
C SER A 130 8.43 2.44 -4.99
N CYS A 131 7.18 2.54 -5.44
CA CYS A 131 6.12 3.20 -4.67
C CYS A 131 5.90 2.51 -3.33
N SER A 132 5.76 1.17 -3.30
CA SER A 132 5.62 0.41 -2.05
C SER A 132 6.87 0.52 -1.17
N LEU A 133 8.07 0.46 -1.76
CA LEU A 133 9.30 0.61 -1.00
C LEU A 133 9.42 2.00 -0.36
N LYS A 134 9.09 3.06 -1.10
CA LYS A 134 9.18 4.44 -0.61
C LYS A 134 8.11 4.77 0.42
N TYR A 135 6.84 4.44 0.14
CA TYR A 135 5.70 4.88 0.96
C TYR A 135 5.33 3.91 2.07
N LYS A 136 5.78 2.66 2.00
CA LYS A 136 5.52 1.65 3.03
C LYS A 136 6.82 1.16 3.68
N GLY A 137 7.66 0.45 2.95
CA GLY A 137 8.86 -0.18 3.53
C GLY A 137 9.81 0.79 4.22
N ALA A 138 10.13 1.93 3.57
CA ALA A 138 11.05 2.92 4.14
C ALA A 138 10.50 3.60 5.41
N GLU A 139 9.19 3.79 5.48
CA GLU A 139 8.55 4.40 6.65
C GLU A 139 8.54 3.45 7.86
N ILE A 140 8.21 2.17 7.63
CA ILE A 140 8.33 1.13 8.66
C ILE A 140 9.78 1.04 9.15
N ASP A 141 10.76 1.04 8.24
CA ASP A 141 12.19 1.00 8.63
C ASP A 141 12.60 2.23 9.45
N ARG A 142 12.13 3.41 9.07
CA ARG A 142 12.40 4.64 9.82
C ARG A 142 11.83 4.56 11.23
N TRP A 143 10.60 4.10 11.36
CA TRP A 143 9.95 3.93 12.65
C TRP A 143 10.71 2.92 13.52
N VAL A 144 11.04 1.74 12.97
CA VAL A 144 11.78 0.70 13.71
C VAL A 144 13.13 1.22 14.18
N ARG A 145 13.84 1.97 13.35
CA ARG A 145 15.12 2.59 13.77
C ARG A 145 14.92 3.68 14.81
N GLY A 146 13.81 4.41 14.76
CA GLY A 146 13.45 5.40 15.80
C GLY A 146 13.19 4.76 17.16
N GLN A 147 12.57 3.58 17.18
CA GLN A 147 12.22 2.87 18.41
C GLN A 147 13.38 2.04 18.99
N TYR A 148 14.09 1.32 18.15
CA TYR A 148 15.05 0.31 18.59
C TYR A 148 16.50 0.65 18.23
N GLY A 149 16.75 1.82 17.63
CA GLY A 149 18.10 2.24 17.24
C GLY A 149 18.77 1.24 16.30
N ASP A 150 19.97 0.79 16.66
CA ASP A 150 20.75 -0.19 15.91
C ASP A 150 20.53 -1.65 16.38
N ALA A 151 19.64 -1.87 17.35
CA ALA A 151 19.32 -3.22 17.80
C ALA A 151 18.72 -4.05 16.64
N PRO A 152 19.19 -5.28 16.44
CA PRO A 152 18.61 -6.17 15.45
C PRO A 152 17.20 -6.59 15.86
N CYS A 153 16.29 -6.68 14.89
CA CYS A 153 14.89 -7.04 15.12
C CYS A 153 14.49 -8.23 14.26
N TYR A 154 13.57 -9.04 14.76
CA TYR A 154 12.79 -9.93 13.91
C TYR A 154 11.69 -9.14 13.21
N ARG A 155 11.69 -9.16 11.88
CA ARG A 155 10.75 -8.43 11.02
C ARG A 155 9.78 -9.42 10.38
N LEU A 156 8.58 -9.50 10.90
CA LEU A 156 7.56 -10.43 10.40
C LEU A 156 6.78 -9.80 9.26
N VAL A 157 6.72 -10.51 8.12
CA VAL A 157 6.03 -10.06 6.90
C VAL A 157 5.10 -11.16 6.42
N GLY A 158 3.82 -10.83 6.23
CA GLY A 158 2.80 -11.75 5.72
C GLY A 158 2.96 -11.95 4.21
N TYR A 159 3.73 -12.96 3.83
CA TYR A 159 3.73 -13.54 2.49
C TYR A 159 3.28 -14.99 2.61
N ASP A 160 2.23 -15.37 1.91
CA ASP A 160 1.74 -16.74 1.86
C ASP A 160 2.69 -17.65 1.06
N LEU A 161 2.38 -18.94 1.00
CA LEU A 161 3.22 -19.93 0.34
C LEU A 161 3.34 -19.68 -1.17
N SER A 162 2.34 -19.09 -1.82
CA SER A 162 2.36 -18.75 -3.24
C SER A 162 3.29 -17.57 -3.56
N GLU A 163 3.63 -16.75 -2.57
CA GLU A 163 4.47 -15.56 -2.69
C GLU A 163 5.98 -15.80 -2.41
N GLN A 164 6.44 -17.06 -2.41
CA GLN A 164 7.86 -17.41 -2.18
C GLN A 164 8.82 -16.62 -3.08
N TYR A 165 8.42 -16.37 -4.32
CA TYR A 165 9.22 -15.56 -5.24
C TYR A 165 9.38 -14.11 -4.75
N ARG A 166 8.36 -13.52 -4.11
CA ARG A 166 8.44 -12.16 -3.54
C ARG A 166 9.38 -12.15 -2.35
N ALA A 167 9.28 -13.15 -1.47
CA ALA A 167 10.15 -13.30 -0.30
C ALA A 167 11.63 -13.48 -0.72
N ALA A 168 11.93 -14.37 -1.66
CA ALA A 168 13.27 -14.57 -2.19
C ALA A 168 13.85 -13.30 -2.84
N ARG A 169 13.04 -12.59 -3.62
CA ARG A 169 13.44 -11.33 -4.26
C ARG A 169 13.68 -10.22 -3.25
N PHE A 170 12.93 -10.20 -2.16
CA PHE A 170 13.12 -9.26 -1.05
C PHE A 170 14.45 -9.57 -0.33
N ALA A 171 14.70 -10.83 0.00
CA ALA A 171 15.94 -11.29 0.63
C ALA A 171 17.16 -10.97 -0.24
N ALA A 172 17.09 -11.22 -1.56
CA ALA A 172 18.17 -10.92 -2.50
C ALA A 172 18.52 -9.42 -2.60
N LYS A 173 17.62 -8.52 -2.17
CA LYS A 173 17.84 -7.08 -2.16
C LYS A 173 18.16 -6.51 -0.78
N ALA A 174 18.27 -7.37 0.23
CA ALA A 174 18.64 -6.93 1.57
C ALA A 174 20.03 -6.24 1.49
N PRO A 175 20.18 -5.07 2.13
CA PRO A 175 21.45 -4.36 2.09
C PRO A 175 22.51 -5.19 2.81
N ALA A 176 23.70 -5.30 2.21
CA ALA A 176 24.83 -6.01 2.82
C ALA A 176 25.43 -5.27 4.04
N LYS A 177 25.10 -4.01 4.25
CA LYS A 177 25.60 -3.15 5.32
C LYS A 177 24.50 -2.24 5.88
N GLY A 178 24.68 -1.81 7.13
CA GLY A 178 23.76 -0.91 7.82
C GLY A 178 22.76 -1.62 8.74
N PRO A 179 21.89 -0.88 9.44
CA PRO A 179 20.98 -1.44 10.45
C PRO A 179 20.05 -2.53 9.91
N ARG A 180 19.55 -2.38 8.68
CA ARG A 180 18.68 -3.39 8.03
C ARG A 180 19.39 -4.71 7.74
N ALA A 181 20.72 -4.71 7.59
CA ALA A 181 21.50 -5.93 7.38
C ALA A 181 21.54 -6.82 8.63
N ARG A 182 21.20 -6.28 9.78
CA ARG A 182 21.16 -6.99 11.07
C ARG A 182 19.78 -7.57 11.38
N ASP A 183 18.71 -7.05 10.76
CA ASP A 183 17.35 -7.55 10.96
C ASP A 183 17.19 -8.93 10.32
N VAL A 184 16.40 -9.77 10.96
CA VAL A 184 16.00 -11.08 10.45
C VAL A 184 14.57 -11.01 9.96
N TYR A 185 14.39 -11.10 8.64
CA TYR A 185 13.05 -11.13 8.04
C TYR A 185 12.48 -12.54 8.11
N VAL A 186 11.27 -12.64 8.64
CA VAL A 186 10.55 -13.90 8.86
C VAL A 186 9.23 -13.86 8.10
N HIS A 187 8.90 -14.95 7.43
CA HIS A 187 7.65 -15.14 6.72
C HIS A 187 6.86 -16.27 7.39
N PRO A 188 6.11 -15.99 8.47
CA PRO A 188 5.46 -17.02 9.28
C PRO A 188 4.54 -17.95 8.48
N LEU A 189 3.76 -17.41 7.54
CA LEU A 189 2.84 -18.22 6.73
C LEU A 189 3.58 -19.24 5.86
N GLN A 190 4.74 -18.85 5.30
CA GLN A 190 5.56 -19.77 4.50
C GLN A 190 6.25 -20.83 5.36
N LEU A 191 6.70 -20.47 6.57
CA LEU A 191 7.26 -21.44 7.53
C LEU A 191 6.23 -22.47 7.94
N LEU A 192 4.96 -22.09 8.01
CA LEU A 192 3.84 -22.96 8.39
C LEU A 192 3.20 -23.67 7.18
N GLY A 193 3.69 -23.39 5.96
CA GLY A 193 3.17 -24.01 4.73
C GLY A 193 1.77 -23.54 4.33
N LEU A 194 1.35 -22.33 4.74
CA LEU A 194 0.01 -21.80 4.54
C LEU A 194 -0.10 -21.05 3.21
N ASP A 195 -1.05 -21.46 2.39
CA ASP A 195 -1.39 -20.79 1.13
C ASP A 195 -2.52 -19.75 1.31
N ARG A 196 -2.95 -19.14 0.21
CA ARG A 196 -4.01 -18.13 0.20
C ARG A 196 -5.33 -18.65 0.75
N THR A 197 -5.71 -19.88 0.40
CA THR A 197 -6.95 -20.52 0.85
C THR A 197 -6.91 -20.81 2.35
N ASP A 198 -5.74 -21.23 2.84
CA ASP A 198 -5.50 -21.42 4.27
C ASP A 198 -5.63 -20.09 5.03
N CYS A 199 -5.06 -19.02 4.50
CA CYS A 199 -5.15 -17.67 5.08
C CYS A 199 -6.60 -17.20 5.21
N GLU A 200 -7.42 -17.39 4.18
CA GLU A 200 -8.83 -17.02 4.19
C GLU A 200 -9.64 -17.85 5.22
N ARG A 201 -9.35 -19.16 5.32
CA ARG A 201 -9.97 -20.02 6.35
C ARG A 201 -9.60 -19.61 7.76
N LEU A 202 -8.35 -19.26 8.01
CA LEU A 202 -7.87 -18.79 9.31
C LEU A 202 -8.56 -17.51 9.75
N ILE A 203 -8.68 -16.53 8.87
CA ILE A 203 -9.37 -15.27 9.13
C ILE A 203 -10.83 -15.52 9.50
N ALA A 204 -11.53 -16.34 8.71
CA ALA A 204 -12.92 -16.70 8.96
C ALA A 204 -13.10 -17.45 10.30
N ALA A 205 -12.20 -18.39 10.60
CA ALA A 205 -12.20 -19.13 11.87
C ALA A 205 -11.94 -18.23 13.09
N ALA A 206 -11.22 -17.11 12.91
CA ALA A 206 -11.02 -16.11 13.95
C ALA A 206 -12.19 -15.12 14.10
N GLY A 207 -13.29 -15.30 13.36
CA GLY A 207 -14.46 -14.43 13.37
C GLY A 207 -14.24 -13.08 12.69
N LEU A 208 -13.19 -12.96 11.88
CA LEU A 208 -12.90 -11.75 11.11
C LEU A 208 -13.50 -11.83 9.71
N PRO A 209 -14.06 -10.73 9.17
CA PRO A 209 -14.37 -10.64 7.75
C PRO A 209 -13.09 -10.62 6.92
N SER A 210 -13.20 -10.94 5.62
CA SER A 210 -12.07 -10.78 4.71
C SER A 210 -11.66 -9.32 4.60
N PRO A 211 -10.36 -8.97 4.77
CA PRO A 211 -9.90 -7.58 4.74
C PRO A 211 -10.01 -6.90 3.38
N GLY A 212 -10.32 -7.64 2.32
CA GLY A 212 -10.39 -7.07 0.99
C GLY A 212 -9.02 -6.65 0.44
N LEU A 213 -9.01 -5.57 -0.35
CA LEU A 213 -7.81 -5.07 -1.01
C LEU A 213 -6.98 -4.17 -0.10
N SER A 214 -5.68 -4.43 -0.02
CA SER A 214 -4.69 -3.60 0.70
C SER A 214 -3.83 -2.73 -0.23
N SER A 215 -4.26 -2.57 -1.48
CA SER A 215 -3.58 -1.73 -2.48
C SER A 215 -4.15 -0.31 -2.52
N CYS A 216 -3.40 0.60 -3.17
CA CYS A 216 -3.96 1.91 -3.51
C CYS A 216 -5.11 1.75 -4.52
N PHE A 217 -6.13 2.59 -4.44
CA PHE A 217 -7.28 2.57 -5.35
C PHE A 217 -6.94 2.92 -6.81
N PHE A 218 -5.72 3.38 -7.09
CA PHE A 218 -5.18 3.60 -8.44
C PHE A 218 -3.93 2.75 -8.70
N CYS A 219 -3.87 1.56 -8.12
CA CYS A 219 -2.73 0.66 -8.31
C CYS A 219 -2.75 0.05 -9.72
N ALA A 220 -1.63 0.11 -10.43
CA ALA A 220 -1.50 -0.51 -11.74
C ALA A 220 -1.62 -2.05 -11.73
N ALA A 221 -1.58 -2.67 -10.56
CA ALA A 221 -1.82 -4.10 -10.39
C ALA A 221 -3.28 -4.44 -10.05
N MET A 222 -4.16 -3.43 -9.96
CA MET A 222 -5.59 -3.61 -9.72
C MET A 222 -6.22 -4.34 -10.90
N ARG A 223 -7.13 -5.26 -10.62
CA ARG A 223 -7.91 -5.96 -11.65
C ARG A 223 -9.06 -5.07 -12.12
N PRO A 224 -9.56 -5.26 -13.35
CA PRO A 224 -10.66 -4.46 -13.88
C PRO A 224 -11.89 -4.44 -12.96
N GLU A 225 -12.29 -5.59 -12.42
CA GLU A 225 -13.47 -5.73 -11.56
C GLU A 225 -13.33 -4.94 -10.24
N GLU A 226 -12.11 -4.70 -9.80
CA GLU A 226 -11.82 -3.93 -8.60
C GLU A 226 -12.02 -2.43 -8.82
N VAL A 227 -11.99 -1.96 -10.08
CA VAL A 227 -12.29 -0.57 -10.45
C VAL A 227 -13.79 -0.29 -10.37
N ASP A 228 -14.64 -1.29 -10.59
CA ASP A 228 -16.11 -1.15 -10.53
C ASP A 228 -16.59 -0.79 -9.13
N ASP A 229 -15.87 -1.22 -8.10
CA ASP A 229 -16.16 -0.97 -6.68
C ASP A 229 -15.69 0.41 -6.18
N LEU A 230 -14.96 1.17 -7.00
CA LEU A 230 -14.41 2.47 -6.58
C LEU A 230 -15.51 3.54 -6.46
N THR A 231 -15.34 4.43 -5.49
CA THR A 231 -16.17 5.62 -5.33
C THR A 231 -15.95 6.62 -6.47
N ALA A 232 -16.91 7.52 -6.69
CA ALA A 232 -16.74 8.59 -7.68
C ALA A 232 -15.48 9.43 -7.42
N ALA A 233 -15.13 9.67 -6.15
CA ALA A 233 -13.92 10.41 -5.78
C ALA A 233 -12.65 9.69 -6.22
N GLU A 234 -12.55 8.39 -5.97
CA GLU A 234 -11.41 7.56 -6.37
C GLU A 234 -11.27 7.48 -7.89
N LEU A 235 -12.38 7.33 -8.60
CA LEU A 235 -12.41 7.34 -10.07
C LEU A 235 -11.93 8.68 -10.65
N TRP A 236 -12.34 9.82 -10.07
CA TRP A 236 -11.87 11.13 -10.52
C TRP A 236 -10.37 11.33 -10.29
N VAL A 237 -9.82 10.84 -9.18
CA VAL A 237 -8.35 10.85 -8.99
C VAL A 237 -7.66 10.10 -10.12
N ILE A 238 -8.16 8.91 -10.51
CA ILE A 238 -7.60 8.12 -11.62
C ILE A 238 -7.58 8.93 -12.91
N VAL A 239 -8.73 9.52 -13.29
CA VAL A 239 -8.86 10.33 -14.52
C VAL A 239 -7.88 11.50 -14.53
N ILE A 240 -7.81 12.25 -13.42
CA ILE A 240 -6.92 13.40 -13.31
C ILE A 240 -5.45 12.98 -13.41
N LEU A 241 -5.05 11.93 -12.68
CA LEU A 241 -3.66 11.47 -12.69
C LEU A 241 -3.24 10.95 -14.07
N GLU A 242 -4.09 10.18 -14.75
CA GLU A 242 -3.80 9.70 -16.10
C GLU A 242 -3.74 10.85 -17.12
N ALA A 243 -4.69 11.79 -17.09
CA ALA A 243 -4.70 12.95 -17.96
C ALA A 243 -3.45 13.81 -17.77
N HIS A 244 -3.12 14.13 -16.51
CA HIS A 244 -2.00 15.02 -16.19
C HIS A 244 -0.63 14.41 -16.49
N ALA A 245 -0.49 13.10 -16.36
CA ALA A 245 0.74 12.38 -16.65
C ALA A 245 1.06 12.34 -18.16
N GLN A 246 0.06 12.41 -19.06
CA GLN A 246 0.23 12.32 -20.52
C GLN A 246 1.28 13.29 -21.07
N ILE A 247 1.46 14.44 -20.44
CA ILE A 247 2.44 15.45 -20.85
C ILE A 247 3.87 14.90 -20.83
N LYS A 248 4.16 13.92 -19.96
CA LYS A 248 5.51 13.35 -19.79
C LYS A 248 5.63 11.90 -20.22
N LEU A 249 4.51 11.21 -20.43
CA LEU A 249 4.54 9.79 -20.78
C LEU A 249 4.86 9.63 -22.28
N ARG A 250 5.87 8.82 -22.57
CA ARG A 250 6.26 8.47 -23.95
C ARG A 250 6.04 7.00 -24.29
N GLN A 251 6.12 6.12 -23.32
CA GLN A 251 6.13 4.65 -23.52
C GLN A 251 4.91 3.94 -22.94
N ILE A 252 4.17 4.59 -22.06
CA ILE A 252 2.97 4.05 -21.45
C ILE A 252 1.82 5.02 -21.57
N ARG A 253 0.60 4.47 -21.74
CA ARG A 253 -0.60 5.27 -21.97
C ARG A 253 -1.27 5.67 -20.67
N GLY A 254 -1.21 4.87 -19.62
CA GLY A 254 -1.95 5.08 -18.39
C GLY A 254 -1.44 4.24 -17.22
N LEU A 255 -2.24 4.11 -16.18
CA LEU A 255 -1.91 3.38 -14.96
C LEU A 255 -1.60 1.92 -15.24
N TRP A 256 -2.42 1.21 -16.00
CA TRP A 256 -2.19 -0.20 -16.37
C TRP A 256 -1.02 -0.42 -17.34
N GLY A 257 -0.51 0.64 -17.99
CA GLY A 257 0.69 0.60 -18.80
C GLY A 257 0.56 -0.03 -20.18
N HIS A 258 -0.37 -0.96 -20.39
CA HIS A 258 -0.60 -1.65 -21.66
C HIS A 258 -2.08 -1.78 -22.00
N GLY A 259 -2.37 -1.70 -23.30
CA GLY A 259 -3.73 -1.81 -23.78
C GLY A 259 -4.60 -0.63 -23.38
N GLU A 260 -5.63 -0.89 -22.61
CA GLU A 260 -6.61 0.08 -22.15
C GLU A 260 -6.10 0.87 -20.95
N ARG A 261 -6.38 2.18 -20.88
CA ARG A 261 -6.20 2.99 -19.67
C ARG A 261 -7.30 2.68 -18.66
N MET A 262 -7.05 2.92 -17.38
CA MET A 262 -8.14 2.89 -16.39
C MET A 262 -9.26 3.88 -16.73
N THR A 263 -8.93 5.08 -17.23
CA THR A 263 -9.92 6.06 -17.71
C THR A 263 -10.76 5.53 -18.88
N GLU A 264 -10.15 4.80 -19.82
CA GLU A 264 -10.88 4.17 -20.94
C GLU A 264 -11.83 3.07 -20.42
N TYR A 265 -11.40 2.28 -19.46
CA TYR A 265 -12.25 1.30 -18.78
C TYR A 265 -13.41 1.97 -18.04
N ILE A 266 -13.15 3.01 -17.25
CA ILE A 266 -14.16 3.79 -16.51
C ILE A 266 -15.25 4.32 -17.46
N LEU A 267 -14.86 4.85 -18.62
CA LEU A 267 -15.79 5.32 -19.65
C LEU A 267 -16.59 4.18 -20.28
N ARG A 268 -15.93 3.08 -20.61
CA ARG A 268 -16.58 1.92 -21.24
C ARG A 268 -17.60 1.27 -20.31
N GLN A 269 -17.33 1.25 -19.00
CA GLN A 269 -18.28 0.75 -18.00
C GLN A 269 -19.33 1.80 -17.54
N GLY A 270 -19.25 3.03 -18.06
CA GLY A 270 -20.18 4.09 -17.68
C GLY A 270 -20.06 4.52 -16.20
N LEU A 271 -18.92 4.32 -15.57
CA LEU A 271 -18.70 4.62 -14.14
C LEU A 271 -18.65 6.12 -13.84
N LEU A 272 -18.34 6.94 -14.84
CA LEU A 272 -18.38 8.41 -14.77
C LEU A 272 -19.02 8.98 -16.03
N PRO A 273 -19.62 10.19 -15.98
CA PRO A 273 -20.23 10.86 -17.14
C PRO A 273 -19.20 11.19 -18.21
N ALA A 274 -19.33 10.64 -19.41
CA ALA A 274 -18.38 10.80 -20.50
C ALA A 274 -18.11 12.28 -20.88
N PRO A 275 -19.11 13.19 -20.97
CA PRO A 275 -18.85 14.61 -21.26
C PRO A 275 -17.93 15.25 -20.21
N LEU A 276 -18.20 15.00 -18.92
CA LEU A 276 -17.42 15.57 -17.82
C LEU A 276 -15.99 15.00 -17.80
N VAL A 277 -15.83 13.71 -18.09
CA VAL A 277 -14.49 13.09 -18.23
C VAL A 277 -13.72 13.73 -19.36
N ALA A 278 -14.35 14.04 -20.50
CA ALA A 278 -13.71 14.70 -21.63
C ALA A 278 -13.22 16.12 -21.27
N GLU A 279 -14.04 16.89 -20.53
CA GLU A 279 -13.66 18.22 -20.05
C GLU A 279 -12.46 18.17 -19.10
N VAL A 280 -12.53 17.29 -18.10
CA VAL A 280 -11.46 17.08 -17.13
C VAL A 280 -10.17 16.63 -17.82
N TRP A 281 -10.29 15.69 -18.76
CA TRP A 281 -9.15 15.21 -19.54
C TRP A 281 -8.50 16.35 -20.35
N ALA A 282 -9.29 17.14 -21.07
CA ALA A 282 -8.78 18.27 -21.83
C ALA A 282 -8.07 19.30 -20.92
N LYS A 283 -8.69 19.65 -19.79
CA LYS A 283 -8.12 20.58 -18.79
C LYS A 283 -6.76 20.10 -18.28
N TRP A 284 -6.67 18.85 -17.82
CA TRP A 284 -5.49 18.34 -17.14
C TRP A 284 -4.38 17.88 -18.08
N SER A 285 -4.69 17.43 -19.30
CA SER A 285 -3.70 17.08 -20.30
C SER A 285 -3.05 18.29 -20.96
N ALA A 286 -3.74 19.43 -21.04
CA ALA A 286 -3.19 20.68 -21.57
C ALA A 286 -2.32 21.44 -20.55
N ALA A 287 -2.59 21.28 -19.26
CA ALA A 287 -1.92 22.05 -18.21
C ALA A 287 -0.49 21.58 -17.96
N ALA A 288 0.50 22.41 -18.29
CA ALA A 288 1.90 22.13 -17.93
C ALA A 288 2.10 21.98 -16.41
N ARG A 289 1.35 22.75 -15.62
CA ARG A 289 1.16 22.63 -14.17
C ARG A 289 -0.21 23.18 -13.82
N PRO A 290 -0.90 22.60 -12.82
CA PRO A 290 -2.13 23.21 -12.32
C PRO A 290 -1.86 24.65 -11.91
N PRO A 291 -2.72 25.62 -12.30
CA PRO A 291 -2.52 27.03 -11.93
C PRO A 291 -2.29 27.20 -10.42
N ALA A 292 -3.04 26.51 -9.58
CA ALA A 292 -2.90 26.57 -8.13
C ALA A 292 -1.50 26.13 -7.62
N LEU A 293 -0.82 25.19 -8.30
CA LEU A 293 0.55 24.80 -7.98
C LEU A 293 1.57 25.73 -8.61
N ARG A 294 1.26 26.30 -9.80
CA ARG A 294 2.16 27.20 -10.50
C ARG A 294 2.25 28.56 -9.79
N ASP A 295 1.12 29.07 -9.35
CA ASP A 295 0.97 30.43 -8.85
C ASP A 295 1.20 30.52 -7.32
N ASN A 296 1.21 29.35 -6.62
CA ASN A 296 1.52 29.26 -5.20
C ASN A 296 2.58 28.17 -4.93
N PRO A 297 3.84 28.55 -4.69
CA PRO A 297 4.92 27.60 -4.40
C PRO A 297 4.74 26.87 -3.06
N ASP A 298 3.85 27.35 -2.20
CA ASP A 298 3.53 26.74 -0.90
C ASP A 298 2.36 25.75 -0.96
N ALA A 299 1.68 25.68 -2.11
CA ALA A 299 0.55 24.79 -2.28
C ALA A 299 0.96 23.31 -2.12
N VAL A 300 0.13 22.56 -1.45
CA VAL A 300 0.24 21.10 -1.31
C VAL A 300 -0.49 20.45 -2.47
N ALA A 301 0.20 19.59 -3.21
CA ALA A 301 -0.37 18.96 -4.41
C ALA A 301 -1.64 18.13 -4.09
N ASP A 302 -1.69 17.50 -2.92
CA ASP A 302 -2.88 16.78 -2.46
C ASP A 302 -4.08 17.70 -2.28
N GLU A 303 -3.89 18.87 -1.69
CA GLU A 303 -4.97 19.84 -1.46
C GLU A 303 -5.57 20.30 -2.81
N VAL A 304 -4.73 20.56 -3.80
CA VAL A 304 -5.17 20.93 -5.15
C VAL A 304 -5.94 19.78 -5.81
N LEU A 305 -5.43 18.55 -5.72
CA LEU A 305 -6.08 17.37 -6.29
C LEU A 305 -7.45 17.14 -5.67
N PHE A 306 -7.52 17.05 -4.34
CA PHE A 306 -8.74 16.69 -3.66
C PHE A 306 -9.78 17.82 -3.64
N ALA A 307 -9.37 19.09 -3.74
CA ALA A 307 -10.30 20.20 -3.97
C ALA A 307 -11.00 20.09 -5.33
N GLU A 308 -10.27 19.74 -6.40
CA GLU A 308 -10.83 19.50 -7.72
C GLU A 308 -11.78 18.28 -7.69
N VAL A 309 -11.34 17.17 -7.08
CA VAL A 309 -12.16 15.95 -6.95
C VAL A 309 -13.47 16.23 -6.23
N LYS A 310 -13.45 17.02 -5.15
CA LYS A 310 -14.67 17.39 -4.42
C LYS A 310 -15.69 18.12 -5.30
N GLN A 311 -15.21 19.03 -6.16
CA GLN A 311 -16.08 19.74 -7.12
C GLN A 311 -16.67 18.77 -8.14
N LEU A 312 -15.87 17.86 -8.68
CA LEU A 312 -16.28 16.88 -9.68
C LEU A 312 -17.30 15.87 -9.12
N VAL A 313 -17.11 15.42 -7.89
CA VAL A 313 -18.06 14.54 -7.21
C VAL A 313 -19.44 15.23 -7.08
N ALA A 314 -19.48 16.51 -6.73
CA ALA A 314 -20.74 17.26 -6.65
C ALA A 314 -21.48 17.39 -7.99
N LEU A 315 -20.76 17.28 -9.11
CA LEU A 315 -21.31 17.30 -10.47
C LEU A 315 -21.63 15.89 -11.01
N THR A 316 -21.22 14.85 -10.30
CA THR A 316 -21.41 13.46 -10.74
C THR A 316 -22.75 12.92 -10.22
N PRO A 317 -23.65 12.45 -11.09
CA PRO A 317 -24.87 11.79 -10.66
C PRO A 317 -24.58 10.58 -9.78
N GLU A 318 -25.42 10.34 -8.77
CA GLU A 318 -25.34 9.11 -8.00
C GLU A 318 -25.52 7.91 -8.93
N ARG A 319 -24.64 6.91 -8.78
CA ARG A 319 -24.83 5.65 -9.49
C ARG A 319 -26.10 4.99 -8.95
N THR A 320 -27.12 4.90 -9.77
CA THR A 320 -28.28 4.07 -9.45
C THR A 320 -27.78 2.65 -9.40
N GLY A 321 -27.75 2.06 -8.18
CA GLY A 321 -27.22 0.74 -7.94
C GLY A 321 -27.85 -0.27 -8.90
N SER A 322 -27.01 -0.97 -9.64
CA SER A 322 -27.37 -2.26 -10.20
C SER A 322 -27.50 -3.23 -9.03
N GLY A 323 -28.75 -3.50 -8.65
CA GLY A 323 -29.12 -4.50 -7.65
C GLY A 323 -28.65 -5.90 -8.01
#